data_46f0b72f4f02e5bcbb3045cf7987ca52
#
_entry.id   46f0b72f4f02e5bcbb3045cf7987ca52
#
_cell.length_a   1.000
_cell.length_b   1.000
_cell.length_c   1.000
_cell.angle_alpha   90.00
_cell.angle_beta   90.00
_cell.angle_gamma   90.00
#
_symmetry.space_group_name_H-M   'P 1'
#
loop_
_entity.id
_entity.type
_entity.pdbx_description
1 polymer ?
#
loop_
_entity_poly.entity_id
_entity_poly.type
_entity_poly.pdbx_seq_one_letter_code
_entity_poly.pdbx_strand_id
1 'polypeptide(L)'
;IGKWQSTWEKIHKVENGKEVVTSDEAYTNGLREFKADGTCTEGYADGGYTETSRWSLKGNKLTISYDDGYSDVLTINELTANKLVLAFEDWDNTDDGGLELDDITTTTYKKIN
;
A
#
# COMPACT_ATOMS: atom_id res chain seq x y z
N ILE A 1 0.45 5.08 -13.68
CA ILE A 1 1.27 6.29 -13.73
C ILE A 1 0.43 7.47 -13.30
N GLY A 2 0.97 8.32 -12.44
CA GLY A 2 0.33 9.51 -11.95
C GLY A 2 0.57 9.75 -10.48
N LYS A 3 -0.01 10.82 -9.98
CA LYS A 3 0.12 11.25 -8.59
C LYS A 3 -1.20 11.02 -7.86
N TRP A 4 -1.11 10.38 -6.70
CA TRP A 4 -2.26 9.90 -5.95
C TRP A 4 -2.18 10.37 -4.51
N GLN A 5 -3.32 10.78 -3.96
CA GLN A 5 -3.45 11.15 -2.55
C GLN A 5 -4.44 10.20 -1.88
N SER A 6 -4.08 9.69 -0.71
CA SER A 6 -4.97 8.83 0.06
C SER A 6 -6.24 9.58 0.49
N THR A 7 -7.34 8.85 0.59
CA THR A 7 -8.63 9.37 1.06
C THR A 7 -9.17 8.56 2.23
N TRP A 8 -8.86 7.27 2.27
CA TRP A 8 -9.41 6.36 3.27
C TRP A 8 -8.43 5.24 3.56
N GLU A 9 -8.39 4.79 4.80
CA GLU A 9 -7.59 3.65 5.22
C GLU A 9 -8.41 2.69 6.06
N LYS A 10 -8.34 1.40 5.75
CA LYS A 10 -9.01 0.35 6.49
C LYS A 10 -8.00 -0.72 6.86
N ILE A 11 -7.94 -1.06 8.13
CA ILE A 11 -7.05 -2.09 8.64
C ILE A 11 -7.88 -3.24 9.21
N HIS A 12 -7.68 -4.43 8.66
CA HIS A 12 -8.25 -5.67 9.18
C HIS A 12 -7.16 -6.45 9.89
N LYS A 13 -7.44 -6.91 11.09
CA LYS A 13 -6.59 -7.86 11.79
C LYS A 13 -7.19 -9.26 11.66
N VAL A 14 -6.34 -10.26 11.47
CA VAL A 14 -6.77 -11.67 11.41
C VAL A 14 -6.42 -12.32 12.73
N GLU A 15 -7.43 -12.71 13.48
CA GLU A 15 -7.30 -13.41 14.77
C GLU A 15 -8.05 -14.73 14.72
N ASN A 16 -7.36 -15.85 15.00
CA ASN A 16 -7.96 -17.18 15.02
C ASN A 16 -8.76 -17.50 13.74
N GLY A 17 -8.25 -17.08 12.58
CA GLY A 17 -8.91 -17.28 11.30
C GLY A 17 -10.08 -16.34 11.01
N LYS A 18 -10.35 -15.37 11.89
CA LYS A 18 -11.41 -14.37 11.70
C LYS A 18 -10.84 -12.99 11.44
N GLU A 19 -11.47 -12.27 10.52
CA GLU A 19 -11.10 -10.88 10.25
C GLU A 19 -11.85 -9.95 11.20
N VAL A 20 -11.11 -9.04 11.84
CA VAL A 20 -11.64 -8.01 12.72
C VAL A 20 -11.17 -6.66 12.20
N VAL A 21 -12.08 -5.73 11.97
CA VAL A 21 -11.73 -4.37 11.56
C VAL A 21 -11.20 -3.62 12.77
N THR A 22 -9.93 -3.20 12.71
CA THR A 22 -9.28 -2.44 13.78
C THR A 22 -9.26 -0.95 13.51
N SER A 23 -9.35 -0.55 12.24
CA SER A 23 -9.40 0.86 11.83
C SER A 23 -10.16 0.96 10.51
N ASP A 24 -11.00 1.96 10.37
CA ASP A 24 -11.78 2.22 9.16
C ASP A 24 -12.14 3.71 9.17
N GLU A 25 -11.22 4.54 8.66
CA GLU A 25 -11.32 5.98 8.82
C GLU A 25 -10.71 6.74 7.64
N ALA A 26 -11.04 8.01 7.54
CA ALA A 26 -10.44 8.91 6.57
C ALA A 26 -8.95 9.09 6.86
N TYR A 27 -8.12 8.98 5.81
CA TYR A 27 -6.69 9.21 5.87
C TYR A 27 -6.27 9.97 4.62
N THR A 28 -5.93 11.24 4.77
CA THR A 28 -5.68 12.13 3.63
C THR A 28 -4.22 12.58 3.50
N ASN A 29 -3.34 12.12 4.39
CA ASN A 29 -1.95 12.59 4.43
C ASN A 29 -0.98 11.75 3.59
N GLY A 30 -1.42 10.67 2.95
CA GLY A 30 -0.57 9.83 2.12
C GLY A 30 -0.49 10.32 0.68
N LEU A 31 0.73 10.43 0.14
CA LEU A 31 0.99 10.74 -1.26
C LEU A 31 1.82 9.63 -1.89
N ARG A 32 1.46 9.25 -3.12
CA ARG A 32 2.26 8.37 -3.97
C ARG A 32 2.28 8.91 -5.39
N GLU A 33 3.44 8.87 -6.01
CA GLU A 33 3.59 9.21 -7.42
C GLU A 33 4.32 8.09 -8.13
N PHE A 34 3.73 7.57 -9.21
CA PHE A 34 4.34 6.54 -10.06
C PHE A 34 4.77 7.18 -11.36
N LYS A 35 6.05 7.11 -11.66
CA LYS A 35 6.64 7.73 -12.86
C LYS A 35 6.91 6.67 -13.93
N ALA A 36 6.83 7.08 -15.17
CA ALA A 36 7.04 6.19 -16.32
C ALA A 36 8.44 5.59 -16.39
N ASP A 37 9.43 6.22 -15.73
CA ASP A 37 10.82 5.75 -15.70
C ASP A 37 11.04 4.59 -14.71
N GLY A 38 9.99 4.12 -14.03
CA GLY A 38 10.08 3.03 -13.05
C GLY A 38 10.38 3.49 -11.64
N THR A 39 10.44 4.78 -11.38
CA THR A 39 10.60 5.31 -10.03
C THR A 39 9.24 5.66 -9.43
N CYS A 40 9.15 5.60 -8.09
CA CYS A 40 7.99 6.09 -7.39
C CYS A 40 8.42 6.89 -6.16
N THR A 41 7.63 7.89 -5.80
CA THR A 41 7.83 8.63 -4.57
C THR A 41 6.66 8.39 -3.64
N GLU A 42 6.96 8.31 -2.37
CA GLU A 42 5.99 8.13 -1.31
C GLU A 42 6.27 9.17 -0.23
N GLY A 43 5.23 9.77 0.30
CA GLY A 43 5.42 10.80 1.31
C GLY A 43 4.12 11.25 1.93
N TYR A 44 4.17 12.37 2.65
CA TYR A 44 3.02 12.95 3.29
C TYR A 44 2.56 14.22 2.59
N ALA A 45 1.26 14.44 2.55
CA ALA A 45 0.66 15.61 1.91
C ALA A 45 1.10 16.92 2.57
N ASP A 46 1.47 16.87 3.86
CA ASP A 46 1.98 18.03 4.60
C ASP A 46 3.46 18.34 4.30
N GLY A 47 4.13 17.50 3.47
CA GLY A 47 5.53 17.70 3.10
C GLY A 47 6.54 17.22 4.13
N GLY A 48 6.11 16.54 5.18
CA GLY A 48 6.97 16.13 6.28
C GLY A 48 7.94 15.00 5.98
N TYR A 49 7.70 14.26 4.90
CA TYR A 49 8.52 13.09 4.56
C TYR A 49 8.37 12.76 3.08
N THR A 50 9.46 12.35 2.46
CA THR A 50 9.45 11.86 1.07
C THR A 50 10.51 10.79 0.90
N GLU A 51 10.14 9.67 0.31
CA GLU A 51 11.05 8.57 -0.03
C GLU A 51 10.89 8.21 -1.49
N THR A 52 12.01 7.97 -2.18
CA THR A 52 12.03 7.52 -3.57
C THR A 52 12.42 6.06 -3.63
N SER A 53 11.66 5.28 -4.39
CA SER A 53 11.89 3.86 -4.60
C SER A 53 11.60 3.51 -6.05
N ARG A 54 11.58 2.22 -6.38
CA ARG A 54 11.27 1.75 -7.72
C ARG A 54 10.00 0.91 -7.67
N TRP A 55 9.23 0.94 -8.75
CA TRP A 55 8.01 0.15 -8.85
C TRP A 55 8.02 -0.73 -10.09
N SER A 56 7.31 -1.85 -9.99
CA SER A 56 7.01 -2.70 -11.14
C SER A 56 5.62 -3.29 -10.95
N LEU A 57 4.99 -3.63 -12.08
CA LEU A 57 3.61 -4.12 -12.07
C LEU A 57 3.54 -5.42 -12.85
N LYS A 58 2.93 -6.43 -12.25
CA LYS A 58 2.66 -7.71 -12.90
C LYS A 58 1.22 -8.14 -12.57
N GLY A 59 0.33 -8.08 -13.57
CA GLY A 59 -1.09 -8.29 -13.33
C GLY A 59 -1.64 -7.26 -12.34
N ASN A 60 -2.20 -7.72 -11.23
CA ASN A 60 -2.69 -6.86 -10.16
C ASN A 60 -1.71 -6.75 -8.98
N LYS A 61 -0.48 -7.22 -9.15
CA LYS A 61 0.55 -7.13 -8.11
C LYS A 61 1.51 -5.99 -8.41
N LEU A 62 1.60 -5.06 -7.47
CA LEU A 62 2.49 -3.91 -7.52
C LEU A 62 3.63 -4.16 -6.54
N THR A 63 4.87 -4.17 -7.05
CA THR A 63 6.06 -4.35 -6.22
C THR A 63 6.76 -3.01 -6.07
N ILE A 64 7.03 -2.62 -4.83
CA ILE A 64 7.82 -1.44 -4.48
C ILE A 64 9.15 -1.94 -3.93
N SER A 65 10.25 -1.57 -4.59
CA SER A 65 11.61 -1.99 -4.22
C SER A 65 12.37 -0.80 -3.64
N TYR A 66 12.94 -1.00 -2.46
CA TYR A 66 13.66 0.04 -1.71
C TYR A 66 15.17 -0.11 -1.86
N ASP A 67 15.91 0.96 -1.58
CA ASP A 67 17.36 0.99 -1.72
C ASP A 67 18.10 0.03 -0.77
N ASP A 68 17.47 -0.33 0.33
CA ASP A 68 18.04 -1.24 1.33
C ASP A 68 17.93 -2.73 0.94
N GLY A 69 17.39 -3.03 -0.22
CA GLY A 69 17.20 -4.40 -0.71
C GLY A 69 15.87 -5.04 -0.32
N TYR A 70 15.05 -4.35 0.46
CA TYR A 70 13.70 -4.81 0.77
C TYR A 70 12.70 -4.43 -0.31
N SER A 71 11.62 -5.17 -0.38
CA SER A 71 10.51 -4.84 -1.27
C SER A 71 9.18 -5.20 -0.62
N ASP A 72 8.15 -4.45 -0.98
CA ASP A 72 6.77 -4.72 -0.61
C ASP A 72 5.98 -5.08 -1.85
N VAL A 73 5.07 -6.04 -1.71
CA VAL A 73 4.14 -6.41 -2.78
C VAL A 73 2.74 -6.03 -2.33
N LEU A 74 2.10 -5.14 -3.09
CA LEU A 74 0.74 -4.70 -2.84
C LEU A 74 -0.20 -5.29 -3.90
N THR A 75 -1.45 -5.49 -3.53
CA THR A 75 -2.47 -5.93 -4.46
C THR A 75 -3.31 -4.73 -4.89
N ILE A 76 -3.49 -4.56 -6.20
CA ILE A 76 -4.39 -3.56 -6.73
C ILE A 76 -5.79 -4.15 -6.73
N ASN A 77 -6.63 -3.68 -5.81
CA ASN A 77 -8.03 -4.13 -5.73
C ASN A 77 -8.92 -3.39 -6.70
N GLU A 78 -8.58 -2.14 -7.01
CA GLU A 78 -9.33 -1.32 -7.95
C GLU A 78 -8.42 -0.28 -8.57
N LEU A 79 -8.55 -0.05 -9.86
CA LEU A 79 -7.83 1.01 -10.58
C LEU A 79 -8.72 1.58 -11.66
N THR A 80 -9.05 2.85 -11.54
CA THR A 80 -9.78 3.62 -12.56
C THR A 80 -8.98 4.88 -12.88
N ALA A 81 -9.51 5.72 -13.76
CA ALA A 81 -8.85 6.99 -14.08
C ALA A 81 -8.70 7.91 -12.86
N ASN A 82 -9.56 7.76 -11.85
CA ASN A 82 -9.62 8.67 -10.71
C ASN A 82 -9.41 7.99 -9.36
N LYS A 83 -9.39 6.66 -9.30
CA LYS A 83 -9.39 5.92 -8.04
C LYS A 83 -8.43 4.75 -8.09
N LEU A 84 -7.67 4.59 -7.02
CA LEU A 84 -6.75 3.47 -6.82
C LEU A 84 -6.98 2.90 -5.43
N VAL A 85 -7.15 1.59 -5.33
CA VAL A 85 -7.25 0.89 -4.04
C VAL A 85 -6.13 -0.13 -3.96
N LEU A 86 -5.25 0.05 -2.98
CA LEU A 86 -4.12 -0.84 -2.73
C LEU A 86 -4.31 -1.58 -1.41
N ALA A 87 -4.02 -2.87 -1.40
CA ALA A 87 -4.03 -3.69 -0.21
C ALA A 87 -2.62 -4.20 0.08
N PHE A 88 -2.19 -4.07 1.32
CA PHE A 88 -0.91 -4.59 1.80
C PHE A 88 -1.18 -5.63 2.89
N GLU A 89 -0.63 -6.84 2.70
CA GLU A 89 -0.73 -7.94 3.66
C GLU A 89 0.53 -7.99 4.51
N ASP A 90 0.37 -7.98 5.82
CA ASP A 90 1.46 -8.12 6.77
C ASP A 90 1.44 -9.55 7.34
N TRP A 91 2.57 -10.26 7.17
CA TRP A 91 2.71 -11.66 7.55
C TRP A 91 3.76 -11.80 8.65
N ASP A 92 3.41 -12.54 9.70
CA ASP A 92 4.30 -12.82 10.82
C ASP A 92 4.77 -14.27 10.78
N ASN A 93 5.96 -14.51 11.34
CA ASN A 93 6.46 -15.87 11.55
C ASN A 93 5.73 -16.52 12.73
N THR A 94 5.32 -17.77 12.54
CA THR A 94 4.75 -18.57 13.61
C THR A 94 5.84 -19.35 14.34
N ASP A 95 5.53 -19.84 15.53
CA ASP A 95 6.49 -20.60 16.36
C ASP A 95 6.95 -21.90 15.72
N ASP A 96 6.17 -22.46 14.80
CA ASP A 96 6.49 -23.70 14.10
C ASP A 96 7.25 -23.47 12.77
N GLY A 97 7.67 -22.24 12.51
CA GLY A 97 8.44 -21.87 11.31
C GLY A 97 7.60 -21.55 10.08
N GLY A 98 6.27 -21.49 10.22
CA GLY A 98 5.37 -21.08 9.15
C GLY A 98 5.16 -19.58 9.10
N LEU A 99 4.26 -19.14 8.20
CA LEU A 99 3.82 -17.75 8.10
C LEU A 99 2.32 -17.68 8.39
N GLU A 100 1.93 -16.63 9.10
CA GLU A 100 0.54 -16.36 9.43
C GLU A 100 0.21 -14.92 9.04
N LEU A 101 -0.93 -14.74 8.38
CA LEU A 101 -1.43 -13.41 8.02
C LEU A 101 -1.87 -12.69 9.29
N ASP A 102 -1.25 -11.56 9.59
CA ASP A 102 -1.53 -10.76 10.77
C ASP A 102 -2.56 -9.68 10.48
N ASP A 103 -2.31 -8.80 9.51
CA ASP A 103 -3.26 -7.77 9.13
C ASP A 103 -3.20 -7.44 7.65
N ILE A 104 -4.26 -6.77 7.18
CA ILE A 104 -4.36 -6.25 5.82
C ILE A 104 -4.72 -4.78 5.92
N THR A 105 -3.85 -3.93 5.36
CA THR A 105 -4.11 -2.50 5.24
C THR A 105 -4.58 -2.19 3.83
N THR A 106 -5.79 -1.68 3.70
CA THR A 106 -6.37 -1.28 2.41
C THR A 106 -6.46 0.24 2.38
N THR A 107 -5.79 0.86 1.42
CA THR A 107 -5.78 2.31 1.28
C THR A 107 -6.41 2.70 -0.04
N THR A 108 -7.35 3.63 0.02
CA THR A 108 -8.00 4.21 -1.15
C THR A 108 -7.36 5.55 -1.47
N TYR A 109 -7.04 5.74 -2.75
CA TYR A 109 -6.40 6.96 -3.26
C TYR A 109 -7.28 7.60 -4.32
N LYS A 110 -7.22 8.93 -4.42
CA LYS A 110 -7.76 9.69 -5.55
C LYS A 110 -6.62 10.21 -6.40
N LYS A 111 -6.83 10.33 -7.69
CA LYS A 111 -5.84 10.94 -8.58
C LYS A 111 -5.87 12.45 -8.43
N ILE A 112 -4.71 13.06 -8.23
CA ILE A 112 -4.59 14.51 -8.06
C ILE A 112 -3.79 15.17 -9.19
N ASN A 113 -3.28 14.36 -10.11
CA ASN A 113 -2.56 14.88 -11.26
C ASN A 113 -2.58 13.87 -12.40
#